data_3fc1d8ee4ad985bfe05fb5b0617d83c1
#
_entry.id   3fc1d8ee4ad985bfe05fb5b0617d83c1
#
_cell.length_a   1.000
_cell.length_b   1.000
_cell.length_c   1.000
_cell.angle_alpha   90.00
_cell.angle_beta   90.00
_cell.angle_gamma   90.00
#
_symmetry.space_group_name_H-M   'P 1'
#
loop_
_entity.id
_entity.type
_entity.pdbx_description
1 polymer ?
#
loop_
_entity_poly.entity_id
_entity_poly.type
_entity_poly.pdbx_seq_one_letter_code
_entity_poly.pdbx_strand_id
1 'polypeptide(L)'
;EKSSILTKEELKDFHMETKTYRCHGCGNNCLITTQIFPDGNRYSTGNRCEKGIGKQVAKEDKAPNIYKYKYHRLFEYYKPLLNAPKGRIGIPRVLNMYEDFPFWFTFFTLLGYEVVLSGKSSAQLYCKGMSTIPSDSLCYPGKLVHGHIMDLIEKGITTIFYPCIPYNMKDPFHASDNNYNCPIVASYAENIRANMDILRQKNINFLQPFLPINNKKALIKRLQEELSSLNIPKKDLIEAVEKSYQELDKYKEDIRNYGENIIKEATDKKMPIVVL
;
A
#
# COMPACT_ATOMS: atom_id res chain seq x y z
N GLU A 1 -3.19 55.03 -2.98
CA GLU A 1 -3.41 53.88 -2.05
C GLU A 1 -2.48 54.01 -0.88
N LYS A 2 -2.98 53.83 0.36
CA LYS A 2 -2.12 53.77 1.55
C LYS A 2 -1.33 52.47 1.54
N SER A 3 -0.03 52.53 1.76
CA SER A 3 0.81 51.34 1.90
C SER A 3 0.39 50.52 3.11
N SER A 4 0.37 49.16 2.95
CA SER A 4 0.14 48.20 4.03
C SER A 4 1.44 47.83 4.78
N ILE A 5 2.55 48.47 4.49
CA ILE A 5 3.84 48.24 5.15
C ILE A 5 3.78 48.87 6.54
N LEU A 6 4.18 48.13 7.56
CA LEU A 6 4.24 48.59 8.95
C LEU A 6 5.21 49.77 9.09
N THR A 7 4.85 50.76 9.89
CA THR A 7 5.73 51.86 10.26
C THR A 7 6.85 51.40 11.23
N LYS A 8 7.87 52.26 11.45
CA LYS A 8 8.94 51.95 12.42
C LYS A 8 8.42 51.76 13.84
N GLU A 9 7.40 52.51 14.21
CA GLU A 9 6.73 52.41 15.52
C GLU A 9 6.01 51.11 15.67
N GLU A 10 5.20 50.70 14.69
CA GLU A 10 4.46 49.42 14.66
C GLU A 10 5.39 48.20 14.63
N LEU A 11 6.59 48.33 14.00
CA LEU A 11 7.59 47.25 14.00
C LEU A 11 8.26 47.03 15.36
N LYS A 12 8.36 48.07 16.25
CA LYS A 12 8.92 47.90 17.59
C LYS A 12 8.05 47.01 18.48
N ASP A 13 6.75 47.11 18.33
CA ASP A 13 5.79 46.35 19.13
C ASP A 13 5.30 45.09 18.42
N PHE A 14 5.90 44.77 17.27
CA PHE A 14 5.53 43.60 16.50
C PHE A 14 6.01 42.30 17.15
N HIS A 15 5.09 41.51 17.70
CA HIS A 15 5.35 40.22 18.29
C HIS A 15 4.57 39.13 17.56
N MET A 16 5.27 38.11 17.13
CA MET A 16 4.68 36.94 16.46
C MET A 16 4.86 35.72 17.35
N GLU A 17 3.76 35.04 17.64
CA GLU A 17 3.78 33.76 18.34
C GLU A 17 3.91 32.62 17.35
N THR A 18 4.86 31.71 17.59
CA THR A 18 5.04 30.51 16.75
C THR A 18 4.64 29.28 17.53
N LYS A 19 3.69 28.49 16.98
CA LYS A 19 3.26 27.20 17.52
C LYS A 19 3.58 26.10 16.54
N THR A 20 4.19 25.02 17.03
CA THR A 20 4.51 23.82 16.23
C THR A 20 3.77 22.64 16.83
N TYR A 21 3.05 21.89 15.97
CA TYR A 21 2.31 20.69 16.37
C TYR A 21 2.27 19.66 15.25
N ARG A 22 1.93 18.42 15.59
CA ARG A 22 1.70 17.37 14.61
C ARG A 22 0.24 17.24 14.25
N CYS A 23 -0.03 17.20 12.94
CA CYS A 23 -1.38 16.96 12.43
C CYS A 23 -1.70 15.46 12.50
N HIS A 24 -2.78 15.10 13.15
CA HIS A 24 -3.27 13.73 13.26
C HIS A 24 -4.41 13.39 12.28
N GLY A 25 -4.62 14.22 11.25
CA GLY A 25 -5.71 14.05 10.28
C GLY A 25 -5.55 12.87 9.32
N CYS A 26 -4.33 12.34 9.16
CA CYS A 26 -4.03 11.17 8.31
C CYS A 26 -2.66 10.58 8.66
N GLY A 27 -2.28 9.47 7.98
CA GLY A 27 -1.01 8.78 8.19
C GLY A 27 0.26 9.59 7.90
N ASN A 28 0.17 10.76 7.24
CA ASN A 28 1.32 11.62 6.97
C ASN A 28 1.88 12.30 8.24
N ASN A 29 1.05 12.50 9.26
CA ASN A 29 1.46 13.07 10.55
C ASN A 29 2.34 14.33 10.40
N CYS A 30 1.92 15.26 9.53
CA CYS A 30 2.68 16.47 9.16
C CYS A 30 3.04 17.29 10.39
N LEU A 31 4.27 17.80 10.42
CA LEU A 31 4.69 18.81 11.38
C LEU A 31 4.23 20.17 10.86
N ILE A 32 3.29 20.79 11.57
CA ILE A 32 2.70 22.09 11.22
C ILE A 32 3.33 23.17 12.09
N THR A 33 3.78 24.24 11.46
CA THR A 33 4.20 25.45 12.15
C THR A 33 3.21 26.56 11.84
N THR A 34 2.53 27.07 12.86
CA THR A 34 1.57 28.17 12.75
C THR A 34 2.15 29.41 13.38
N GLN A 35 2.21 30.49 12.61
CA GLN A 35 2.54 31.83 13.04
C GLN A 35 1.26 32.60 13.31
N ILE A 36 1.18 33.21 14.48
CA ILE A 36 0.04 34.01 14.92
C ILE A 36 0.52 35.45 15.03
N PHE A 37 -0.08 36.32 14.22
CA PHE A 37 0.27 37.73 14.15
C PHE A 37 -0.52 38.54 15.17
N PRO A 38 -0.06 39.79 15.53
CA PRO A 38 -0.72 40.64 16.52
C PRO A 38 -2.18 40.99 16.17
N ASP A 39 -2.51 41.00 14.88
CA ASP A 39 -3.85 41.25 14.36
C ASP A 39 -4.78 40.01 14.42
N GLY A 40 -4.28 38.87 14.97
CA GLY A 40 -5.00 37.62 15.07
C GLY A 40 -4.95 36.75 13.80
N ASN A 41 -4.35 37.24 12.73
CA ASN A 41 -4.15 36.46 11.53
C ASN A 41 -3.22 35.28 11.79
N ARG A 42 -3.45 34.17 11.09
CA ARG A 42 -2.67 32.93 11.23
C ARG A 42 -2.13 32.49 9.90
N TYR A 43 -0.86 32.19 9.87
CA TYR A 43 -0.20 31.60 8.73
C TYR A 43 0.42 30.25 9.12
N SER A 44 0.03 29.18 8.42
CA SER A 44 0.51 27.83 8.72
C SER A 44 1.31 27.25 7.56
N THR A 45 2.41 26.59 7.89
CA THR A 45 3.31 25.91 6.95
C THR A 45 3.53 24.46 7.37
N GLY A 46 4.09 23.64 6.46
CA GLY A 46 4.35 22.24 6.72
C GLY A 46 3.15 21.31 6.48
N ASN A 47 1.96 21.88 6.22
CA ASN A 47 0.78 21.10 5.83
C ASN A 47 0.90 20.60 4.38
N ARG A 48 0.42 19.37 4.15
CA ARG A 48 0.29 18.79 2.81
C ARG A 48 -1.16 18.79 2.30
N CYS A 49 -2.10 19.25 3.12
CA CYS A 49 -3.50 19.38 2.77
C CYS A 49 -4.20 20.35 3.73
N GLU A 50 -5.40 20.80 3.38
CA GLU A 50 -6.22 21.76 4.13
C GLU A 50 -6.56 21.31 5.56
N LYS A 51 -6.63 20.00 5.82
CA LYS A 51 -6.89 19.46 7.17
C LYS A 51 -5.82 19.87 8.18
N GLY A 52 -4.56 19.98 7.73
CA GLY A 52 -3.42 20.34 8.58
C GLY A 52 -3.53 21.76 9.17
N ILE A 53 -4.26 22.66 8.52
CA ILE A 53 -4.46 24.03 8.95
C ILE A 53 -5.84 24.27 9.61
N GLY A 54 -6.52 23.19 9.97
CA GLY A 54 -7.79 23.25 10.69
C GLY A 54 -9.01 23.64 9.84
N LYS A 55 -8.86 23.77 8.52
CA LYS A 55 -10.02 23.93 7.65
C LYS A 55 -10.81 22.63 7.66
N GLN A 56 -12.01 22.66 8.21
CA GLN A 56 -12.97 21.58 8.04
C GLN A 56 -13.32 21.55 6.54
N VAL A 57 -12.87 20.50 5.86
CA VAL A 57 -13.43 20.18 4.55
C VAL A 57 -14.90 19.89 4.83
N ALA A 58 -15.80 20.72 4.31
CA ALA A 58 -17.23 20.51 4.42
C ALA A 58 -17.52 19.04 4.09
N LYS A 59 -18.47 18.45 4.81
CA LYS A 59 -19.02 17.14 4.45
C LYS A 59 -19.91 17.31 3.20
N GLU A 60 -19.31 17.77 2.13
CA GLU A 60 -19.94 17.72 0.82
C GLU A 60 -20.07 16.25 0.42
N ASP A 61 -21.13 15.93 -0.29
CA ASP A 61 -21.35 14.63 -0.89
C ASP A 61 -20.06 14.23 -1.62
N LYS A 62 -19.35 13.27 -1.03
CA LYS A 62 -18.04 12.92 -1.54
C LYS A 62 -18.23 12.29 -2.91
N ALA A 63 -17.75 12.98 -3.93
CA ALA A 63 -17.71 12.44 -5.29
C ALA A 63 -17.24 10.98 -5.28
N PRO A 64 -17.85 10.10 -6.07
CA PRO A 64 -17.43 8.72 -6.19
C PRO A 64 -15.92 8.63 -6.43
N ASN A 65 -15.25 7.72 -5.73
CA ASN A 65 -13.79 7.57 -5.81
C ASN A 65 -13.43 6.10 -6.00
N ILE A 66 -13.03 5.77 -7.24
CA ILE A 66 -12.67 4.41 -7.62
C ILE A 66 -11.44 3.88 -6.85
N TYR A 67 -10.46 4.74 -6.51
CA TYR A 67 -9.29 4.30 -5.76
C TYR A 67 -9.64 3.90 -4.33
N LYS A 68 -10.60 4.57 -3.71
CA LYS A 68 -11.11 4.18 -2.40
C LYS A 68 -11.83 2.83 -2.47
N TYR A 69 -12.65 2.62 -3.50
CA TYR A 69 -13.32 1.34 -3.75
C TYR A 69 -12.30 0.23 -4.00
N LYS A 70 -11.34 0.47 -4.91
CA LYS A 70 -10.25 -0.47 -5.22
C LYS A 70 -9.49 -0.89 -3.95
N TYR A 71 -9.12 0.07 -3.10
CA TYR A 71 -8.41 -0.20 -1.85
C TYR A 71 -9.24 -1.08 -0.90
N HIS A 72 -10.52 -0.77 -0.73
CA HIS A 72 -11.44 -1.56 0.08
C HIS A 72 -11.60 -2.98 -0.47
N ARG A 73 -11.82 -3.12 -1.79
CA ARG A 73 -11.96 -4.41 -2.46
C ARG A 73 -10.69 -5.27 -2.38
N LEU A 74 -9.52 -4.64 -2.41
CA LEU A 74 -8.24 -5.34 -2.26
C LEU A 74 -8.01 -5.85 -0.83
N PHE A 75 -8.12 -4.99 0.16
CA PHE A 75 -7.53 -5.24 1.48
C PHE A 75 -8.52 -5.33 2.64
N GLU A 76 -9.79 -4.99 2.43
CA GLU A 76 -10.82 -4.99 3.47
C GLU A 76 -12.00 -5.94 3.13
N TYR A 77 -12.07 -6.40 1.91
CA TYR A 77 -13.12 -7.33 1.43
C TYR A 77 -12.90 -8.74 1.95
N TYR A 78 -11.67 -9.22 1.90
CA TYR A 78 -11.31 -10.58 2.23
C TYR A 78 -11.29 -10.81 3.74
N LYS A 79 -11.85 -11.93 4.19
CA LYS A 79 -11.87 -12.31 5.61
C LYS A 79 -10.86 -13.43 5.84
N PRO A 80 -9.92 -13.26 6.78
CA PRO A 80 -8.96 -14.31 7.13
C PRO A 80 -9.65 -15.58 7.61
N LEU A 81 -9.06 -16.72 7.30
CA LEU A 81 -9.46 -18.01 7.84
C LEU A 81 -8.97 -18.10 9.29
N LEU A 82 -9.90 -17.94 10.25
CA LEU A 82 -9.56 -18.05 11.67
C LEU A 82 -9.27 -19.50 12.06
N ASN A 83 -8.30 -19.70 12.94
CA ASN A 83 -7.86 -21.04 13.39
C ASN A 83 -7.43 -21.95 12.24
N ALA A 84 -6.75 -21.39 11.27
CA ALA A 84 -6.28 -22.08 10.08
C ALA A 84 -5.39 -23.29 10.45
N PRO A 85 -5.65 -24.49 9.88
CA PRO A 85 -4.95 -25.72 10.27
C PRO A 85 -3.45 -25.73 9.96
N LYS A 86 -3.02 -24.93 8.99
CA LYS A 86 -1.60 -24.78 8.61
C LYS A 86 -0.91 -23.57 9.22
N GLY A 87 -1.60 -22.85 10.11
CA GLY A 87 -1.03 -21.68 10.81
C GLY A 87 -1.16 -20.40 9.99
N ARG A 88 -0.28 -19.44 10.28
CA ARG A 88 -0.36 -18.05 9.79
C ARG A 88 0.73 -17.75 8.75
N ILE A 89 0.37 -17.03 7.70
CA ILE A 89 1.31 -16.51 6.70
C ILE A 89 1.12 -15.00 6.54
N GLY A 90 2.21 -14.25 6.64
CA GLY A 90 2.21 -12.80 6.48
C GLY A 90 2.38 -12.39 5.03
N ILE A 91 1.58 -11.44 4.58
CA ILE A 91 1.74 -10.79 3.29
C ILE A 91 1.92 -9.28 3.52
N PRO A 92 3.06 -8.68 3.13
CA PRO A 92 3.24 -7.24 3.24
C PRO A 92 2.35 -6.51 2.24
N ARG A 93 1.66 -5.45 2.69
CA ARG A 93 0.77 -4.62 1.86
C ARG A 93 1.58 -3.61 1.05
N VAL A 94 2.31 -4.08 0.06
CA VAL A 94 3.27 -3.28 -0.70
C VAL A 94 3.25 -3.60 -2.20
N LEU A 95 3.66 -2.63 -3.00
CA LEU A 95 4.00 -2.77 -4.42
C LEU A 95 2.99 -3.63 -5.19
N ASN A 96 3.41 -4.76 -5.76
CA ASN A 96 2.58 -5.67 -6.53
C ASN A 96 1.37 -6.23 -5.77
N MET A 97 1.35 -6.21 -4.43
CA MET A 97 0.17 -6.62 -3.66
C MET A 97 -1.02 -5.68 -3.85
N TYR A 98 -0.82 -4.48 -4.37
CA TYR A 98 -1.91 -3.59 -4.78
C TYR A 98 -2.63 -4.05 -6.07
N GLU A 99 -2.16 -5.11 -6.69
CA GLU A 99 -2.79 -5.76 -7.85
C GLU A 99 -3.03 -7.25 -7.60
N ASP A 100 -2.04 -7.96 -7.04
CA ASP A 100 -2.02 -9.41 -6.94
C ASP A 100 -2.55 -9.97 -5.62
N PHE A 101 -2.89 -9.14 -4.63
CA PHE A 101 -3.35 -9.61 -3.33
C PHE A 101 -4.56 -10.56 -3.39
N PRO A 102 -5.59 -10.34 -4.24
CA PRO A 102 -6.70 -11.27 -4.39
C PRO A 102 -6.26 -12.69 -4.75
N PHE A 103 -5.25 -12.81 -5.61
CA PHE A 103 -4.65 -14.08 -6.00
C PHE A 103 -4.01 -14.78 -4.80
N TRP A 104 -3.09 -14.08 -4.11
CA TRP A 104 -2.32 -14.68 -3.03
C TRP A 104 -3.15 -14.96 -1.78
N PHE A 105 -4.13 -14.10 -1.48
CA PHE A 105 -5.08 -14.36 -0.40
C PHE A 105 -5.85 -15.65 -0.65
N THR A 106 -6.44 -15.79 -1.84
CA THR A 106 -7.20 -16.99 -2.22
C THR A 106 -6.33 -18.23 -2.21
N PHE A 107 -5.12 -18.14 -2.77
CA PHE A 107 -4.16 -19.23 -2.82
C PHE A 107 -3.84 -19.79 -1.42
N PHE A 108 -3.41 -18.94 -0.51
CA PHE A 108 -3.04 -19.41 0.84
C PHE A 108 -4.23 -19.82 1.69
N THR A 109 -5.37 -19.15 1.54
CA THR A 109 -6.59 -19.52 2.27
C THR A 109 -7.09 -20.91 1.85
N LEU A 110 -7.09 -21.23 0.56
CA LEU A 110 -7.46 -22.57 0.06
C LEU A 110 -6.48 -23.65 0.50
N LEU A 111 -5.22 -23.30 0.71
CA LEU A 111 -4.22 -24.20 1.25
C LEU A 111 -4.30 -24.37 2.77
N GLY A 112 -5.24 -23.70 3.44
CA GLY A 112 -5.47 -23.81 4.87
C GLY A 112 -4.63 -22.90 5.75
N TYR A 113 -4.13 -21.77 5.23
CA TYR A 113 -3.42 -20.75 6.01
C TYR A 113 -4.33 -19.57 6.37
N GLU A 114 -4.10 -19.00 7.56
CA GLU A 114 -4.59 -17.67 7.89
C GLU A 114 -3.66 -16.62 7.27
N VAL A 115 -4.18 -15.85 6.32
CA VAL A 115 -3.43 -14.75 5.70
C VAL A 115 -3.49 -13.52 6.58
N VAL A 116 -2.34 -13.04 7.02
CA VAL A 116 -2.19 -11.84 7.86
C VAL A 116 -1.55 -10.73 7.04
N LEU A 117 -2.27 -9.62 6.87
CA LEU A 117 -1.74 -8.41 6.24
C LEU A 117 -0.98 -7.52 7.23
N SER A 118 0.07 -6.89 6.74
CA SER A 118 0.66 -5.74 7.44
C SER A 118 -0.32 -4.56 7.52
N GLY A 119 -0.07 -3.63 8.42
CA GLY A 119 -0.88 -2.43 8.62
C GLY A 119 -1.01 -1.55 7.37
N LYS A 120 -1.82 -0.51 7.44
CA LYS A 120 -1.89 0.53 6.39
C LYS A 120 -0.59 1.32 6.37
N SER A 121 -0.10 1.66 5.18
CA SER A 121 1.08 2.51 5.02
C SER A 121 0.89 3.85 5.74
N SER A 122 1.87 4.22 6.54
CA SER A 122 1.88 5.46 7.32
C SER A 122 3.32 5.88 7.62
N ALA A 123 3.52 7.12 8.06
CA ALA A 123 4.82 7.57 8.54
C ALA A 123 5.33 6.73 9.73
N GLN A 124 4.44 6.31 10.63
CA GLN A 124 4.81 5.45 11.76
C GLN A 124 5.28 4.08 11.28
N LEU A 125 4.59 3.49 10.30
CA LEU A 125 4.98 2.20 9.72
C LEU A 125 6.32 2.33 8.99
N TYR A 126 6.55 3.41 8.24
CA TYR A 126 7.85 3.71 7.63
C TYR A 126 8.97 3.73 8.67
N CYS A 127 8.77 4.43 9.79
CA CYS A 127 9.78 4.53 10.85
C CYS A 127 10.17 3.18 11.45
N LYS A 128 9.28 2.18 11.49
CA LYS A 128 9.60 0.82 11.98
C LYS A 128 10.73 0.16 11.19
N GLY A 129 10.77 0.40 9.87
CA GLY A 129 11.77 -0.22 8.99
C GLY A 129 12.93 0.70 8.58
N MET A 130 12.90 1.97 8.97
CA MET A 130 13.81 2.99 8.46
C MET A 130 15.30 2.63 8.63
N SER A 131 15.67 2.05 9.76
CA SER A 131 17.07 1.66 10.05
C SER A 131 17.61 0.51 9.19
N THR A 132 16.73 -0.19 8.48
CA THR A 132 17.12 -1.33 7.63
C THR A 132 17.18 -0.97 6.15
N ILE A 133 16.86 0.28 5.78
CA ILE A 133 16.87 0.76 4.39
C ILE A 133 18.32 0.95 3.93
N PRO A 134 18.78 0.22 2.90
CA PRO A 134 20.20 0.24 2.52
C PRO A 134 20.62 1.45 1.70
N SER A 135 19.67 2.21 1.12
CA SER A 135 19.97 3.33 0.24
C SER A 135 18.92 4.43 0.30
N ASP A 136 19.40 5.68 0.34
CA ASP A 136 18.52 6.86 0.28
C ASP A 136 17.91 7.09 -1.09
N SER A 137 18.53 6.59 -2.17
CA SER A 137 18.03 6.71 -3.53
C SER A 137 16.84 5.79 -3.86
N LEU A 138 16.51 4.85 -2.96
CA LEU A 138 15.35 3.99 -3.12
C LEU A 138 14.05 4.81 -3.14
N CYS A 139 13.13 4.49 -4.06
CA CYS A 139 11.82 5.13 -4.12
C CYS A 139 11.03 4.91 -2.81
N TYR A 140 10.17 5.86 -2.45
CA TYR A 140 9.40 5.79 -1.19
C TYR A 140 8.55 4.52 -1.03
N PRO A 141 7.83 4.02 -2.09
CA PRO A 141 7.14 2.74 -2.00
C PRO A 141 8.06 1.55 -1.67
N GLY A 142 9.26 1.53 -2.23
CA GLY A 142 10.28 0.52 -1.89
C GLY A 142 10.75 0.64 -0.43
N LYS A 143 10.96 1.86 0.06
CA LYS A 143 11.32 2.11 1.47
C LYS A 143 10.25 1.62 2.44
N LEU A 144 8.95 1.76 2.08
CA LEU A 144 7.84 1.27 2.89
C LEU A 144 7.85 -0.25 3.11
N VAL A 145 8.42 -1.03 2.17
CA VAL A 145 8.50 -2.49 2.30
C VAL A 145 9.13 -2.91 3.62
N HIS A 146 10.22 -2.25 4.02
CA HIS A 146 10.92 -2.51 5.27
C HIS A 146 10.00 -2.36 6.49
N GLY A 147 9.22 -1.29 6.54
CA GLY A 147 8.26 -1.06 7.61
C GLY A 147 7.14 -2.10 7.65
N HIS A 148 6.66 -2.53 6.47
CA HIS A 148 5.62 -3.57 6.37
C HIS A 148 6.13 -4.94 6.83
N ILE A 149 7.38 -5.29 6.52
CA ILE A 149 8.00 -6.53 7.02
C ILE A 149 8.17 -6.47 8.54
N MET A 150 8.68 -5.36 9.08
CA MET A 150 8.80 -5.17 10.53
C MET A 150 7.44 -5.28 11.24
N ASP A 151 6.38 -4.71 10.68
CA ASP A 151 5.03 -4.79 11.25
C ASP A 151 4.49 -6.24 11.32
N LEU A 152 4.78 -7.06 10.31
CA LEU A 152 4.44 -8.48 10.34
C LEU A 152 5.23 -9.24 11.40
N ILE A 153 6.52 -8.96 11.54
CA ILE A 153 7.37 -9.56 12.58
C ILE A 153 6.89 -9.18 13.98
N GLU A 154 6.50 -7.92 14.20
CA GLU A 154 5.93 -7.45 15.48
C GLU A 154 4.59 -8.11 15.80
N LYS A 155 3.79 -8.46 14.78
CA LYS A 155 2.56 -9.25 14.92
C LYS A 155 2.81 -10.74 15.24
N GLY A 156 4.07 -11.14 15.40
CA GLY A 156 4.45 -12.53 15.67
C GLY A 156 4.31 -13.47 14.48
N ILE A 157 4.41 -12.94 13.27
CA ILE A 157 4.41 -13.76 12.05
C ILE A 157 5.81 -14.32 11.82
N THR A 158 5.89 -15.64 11.68
CA THR A 158 7.14 -16.37 11.45
C THR A 158 7.33 -16.85 10.02
N THR A 159 6.27 -16.84 9.20
CA THR A 159 6.36 -17.13 7.76
C THR A 159 5.82 -15.93 6.99
N ILE A 160 6.64 -15.32 6.15
CA ILE A 160 6.29 -14.14 5.35
C ILE A 160 6.47 -14.48 3.88
N PHE A 161 5.45 -14.22 3.07
CA PHE A 161 5.48 -14.40 1.63
C PHE A 161 5.51 -13.04 0.94
N TYR A 162 6.58 -12.81 0.19
CA TYR A 162 6.76 -11.60 -0.63
C TYR A 162 7.47 -11.97 -1.94
N PRO A 163 6.72 -12.34 -3.00
CA PRO A 163 7.31 -12.83 -4.25
C PRO A 163 7.93 -11.72 -5.08
N CYS A 164 8.91 -12.09 -5.87
CA CYS A 164 9.48 -11.33 -6.97
C CYS A 164 8.64 -11.57 -8.23
N ILE A 165 8.09 -10.52 -8.83
CA ILE A 165 7.26 -10.60 -10.03
C ILE A 165 7.90 -9.76 -11.15
N PRO A 166 8.80 -10.34 -11.96
CA PRO A 166 9.49 -9.58 -13.02
C PRO A 166 8.56 -9.13 -14.15
N TYR A 167 7.56 -9.95 -14.48
CA TYR A 167 6.66 -9.73 -15.60
C TYR A 167 5.21 -9.97 -15.18
N ASN A 168 4.35 -8.98 -15.43
CA ASN A 168 2.94 -9.05 -15.03
C ASN A 168 2.08 -9.67 -16.13
N MET A 169 0.84 -10.01 -15.80
CA MET A 169 -0.12 -10.51 -16.79
C MET A 169 -0.47 -9.41 -17.79
N LYS A 170 -0.59 -9.81 -19.07
CA LYS A 170 -1.10 -8.92 -20.11
C LYS A 170 -2.60 -8.65 -19.84
N ASP A 171 -2.96 -7.38 -19.77
CA ASP A 171 -4.37 -6.99 -19.70
C ASP A 171 -4.93 -6.99 -21.14
N PRO A 172 -6.00 -7.74 -21.42
CA PRO A 172 -6.59 -7.80 -22.77
C PRO A 172 -7.19 -6.45 -23.23
N PHE A 173 -7.45 -5.53 -22.31
CA PHE A 173 -7.98 -4.20 -22.59
C PHE A 173 -6.90 -3.14 -22.84
N HIS A 174 -5.62 -3.48 -22.68
CA HIS A 174 -4.50 -2.61 -22.93
C HIS A 174 -3.69 -3.05 -24.14
N ALA A 175 -3.40 -2.11 -25.05
CA ALA A 175 -2.54 -2.32 -26.20
C ALA A 175 -1.04 -2.32 -25.86
N SER A 176 -0.69 -2.42 -24.56
CA SER A 176 0.71 -2.41 -24.12
C SER A 176 1.45 -3.67 -24.53
N ASP A 177 2.60 -3.50 -25.15
CA ASP A 177 3.50 -4.61 -25.50
C ASP A 177 4.49 -4.96 -24.38
N ASN A 178 4.69 -4.06 -23.43
CA ASN A 178 5.60 -4.23 -22.31
C ASN A 178 4.86 -4.38 -20.98
N ASN A 179 5.00 -5.54 -20.35
CA ASN A 179 4.42 -5.83 -19.03
C ASN A 179 5.51 -6.14 -17.99
N TYR A 180 6.74 -5.70 -18.21
CA TYR A 180 7.81 -5.80 -17.22
C TYR A 180 7.54 -4.82 -16.07
N ASN A 181 7.69 -5.34 -14.87
CA ASN A 181 7.66 -4.52 -13.66
C ASN A 181 8.96 -3.72 -13.49
N CYS A 182 8.91 -2.62 -12.75
CA CYS A 182 10.11 -1.90 -12.39
C CYS A 182 11.04 -2.79 -11.54
N PRO A 183 12.35 -2.54 -11.49
CA PRO A 183 13.31 -3.36 -10.76
C PRO A 183 12.94 -3.58 -9.28
N ILE A 184 12.30 -2.59 -8.65
CA ILE A 184 11.88 -2.69 -7.24
C ILE A 184 10.75 -3.71 -7.08
N VAL A 185 9.74 -3.71 -7.94
CA VAL A 185 8.68 -4.73 -7.91
C VAL A 185 9.23 -6.09 -8.33
N ALA A 186 10.11 -6.11 -9.32
CA ALA A 186 10.63 -7.34 -9.90
C ALA A 186 11.50 -8.17 -8.94
N SER A 187 12.26 -7.52 -8.04
CA SER A 187 13.31 -8.26 -7.29
C SER A 187 13.62 -7.71 -5.89
N TYR A 188 12.89 -6.72 -5.38
CA TYR A 188 13.26 -6.09 -4.11
C TYR A 188 13.16 -7.02 -2.90
N ALA A 189 12.39 -8.09 -2.98
CA ALA A 189 12.34 -9.10 -1.92
C ALA A 189 13.72 -9.74 -1.65
N GLU A 190 14.57 -9.86 -2.66
CA GLU A 190 15.97 -10.31 -2.50
C GLU A 190 16.80 -9.30 -1.68
N ASN A 191 16.61 -8.00 -1.92
CA ASN A 191 17.27 -6.97 -1.13
C ASN A 191 16.81 -7.00 0.34
N ILE A 192 15.53 -7.22 0.59
CA ILE A 192 14.98 -7.39 1.95
C ILE A 192 15.68 -8.55 2.66
N ARG A 193 15.75 -9.73 2.01
CA ARG A 193 16.42 -10.90 2.57
C ARG A 193 17.89 -10.64 2.89
N ALA A 194 18.59 -9.93 1.99
CA ALA A 194 20.02 -9.66 2.14
C ALA A 194 20.32 -8.62 3.25
N ASN A 195 19.46 -7.60 3.42
CA ASN A 195 19.76 -6.44 4.24
C ASN A 195 18.99 -6.36 5.57
N MET A 196 17.97 -7.19 5.78
CA MET A 196 17.23 -7.20 7.05
C MET A 196 17.69 -8.36 7.94
N ASP A 197 18.72 -8.13 8.76
CA ASP A 197 19.28 -9.13 9.69
C ASP A 197 18.25 -9.71 10.64
N ILE A 198 17.22 -8.96 10.99
CA ILE A 198 16.13 -9.40 11.88
C ILE A 198 15.43 -10.66 11.35
N LEU A 199 15.40 -10.88 10.04
CA LEU A 199 14.85 -12.10 9.45
C LEU A 199 15.61 -13.33 9.91
N ARG A 200 16.94 -13.25 9.95
CA ARG A 200 17.82 -14.34 10.44
C ARG A 200 17.76 -14.44 11.96
N GLN A 201 17.86 -13.32 12.67
CA GLN A 201 17.85 -13.28 14.13
C GLN A 201 16.59 -13.88 14.75
N LYS A 202 15.44 -13.71 14.08
CA LYS A 202 14.14 -14.25 14.55
C LYS A 202 13.72 -15.52 13.82
N ASN A 203 14.60 -16.13 13.03
CA ASN A 203 14.30 -17.34 12.24
C ASN A 203 13.02 -17.21 11.41
N ILE A 204 12.84 -16.07 10.75
CA ILE A 204 11.69 -15.85 9.88
C ILE A 204 11.85 -16.67 8.60
N ASN A 205 10.88 -17.52 8.30
CA ASN A 205 10.75 -18.21 7.03
C ASN A 205 10.29 -17.20 5.98
N PHE A 206 11.25 -16.55 5.32
CA PHE A 206 10.99 -15.51 4.34
C PHE A 206 10.98 -16.10 2.94
N LEU A 207 9.79 -16.21 2.36
CA LEU A 207 9.52 -16.80 1.04
C LEU A 207 9.47 -15.70 -0.01
N GLN A 208 10.52 -15.59 -0.85
CA GLN A 208 10.65 -14.56 -1.88
C GLN A 208 10.89 -15.15 -3.29
N PRO A 209 10.05 -16.10 -3.74
CA PRO A 209 10.28 -16.77 -5.02
C PRO A 209 10.11 -15.81 -6.21
N PHE A 210 10.89 -16.05 -7.28
CA PHE A 210 10.65 -15.47 -8.59
C PHE A 210 9.54 -16.23 -9.29
N LEU A 211 8.41 -15.58 -9.53
CA LEU A 211 7.20 -16.24 -10.03
C LEU A 211 6.71 -15.64 -11.35
N PRO A 212 6.52 -16.49 -12.38
CA PRO A 212 5.96 -16.08 -13.67
C PRO A 212 4.43 -16.06 -13.62
N ILE A 213 3.84 -15.06 -12.98
CA ILE A 213 2.37 -14.95 -12.80
C ILE A 213 1.60 -14.87 -14.12
N ASN A 214 2.27 -14.50 -15.21
CA ASN A 214 1.71 -14.45 -16.56
C ASN A 214 1.63 -15.81 -17.26
N ASN A 215 2.24 -16.86 -16.69
CA ASN A 215 2.25 -18.20 -17.26
C ASN A 215 1.85 -19.26 -16.22
N LYS A 216 0.60 -19.69 -16.26
CA LYS A 216 0.01 -20.63 -15.28
C LYS A 216 0.81 -21.92 -15.12
N LYS A 217 1.27 -22.53 -16.23
CA LYS A 217 2.02 -23.79 -16.15
C LYS A 217 3.38 -23.61 -15.49
N ALA A 218 4.08 -22.55 -15.87
CA ALA A 218 5.37 -22.21 -15.26
C ALA A 218 5.21 -21.81 -13.79
N LEU A 219 4.15 -21.07 -13.45
CA LEU A 219 3.83 -20.69 -12.09
C LEU A 219 3.61 -21.91 -11.19
N ILE A 220 2.80 -22.88 -11.61
CA ILE A 220 2.55 -24.12 -10.86
C ILE A 220 3.87 -24.85 -10.59
N LYS A 221 4.72 -24.99 -11.63
CA LYS A 221 6.03 -25.65 -11.49
C LYS A 221 6.90 -24.92 -10.46
N ARG A 222 7.03 -23.59 -10.58
CA ARG A 222 7.85 -22.79 -9.67
C ARG A 222 7.31 -22.80 -8.24
N LEU A 223 6.00 -22.71 -8.04
CA LEU A 223 5.41 -22.82 -6.71
C LEU A 223 5.66 -24.18 -6.06
N GLN A 224 5.65 -25.29 -6.82
CA GLN A 224 6.00 -26.61 -6.30
C GLN A 224 7.47 -26.68 -5.81
N GLU A 225 8.39 -26.06 -6.56
CA GLU A 225 9.81 -26.03 -6.23
C GLU A 225 10.06 -25.12 -5.01
N GLU A 226 9.60 -23.89 -5.08
CA GLU A 226 9.93 -22.81 -4.12
C GLU A 226 9.18 -22.92 -2.78
N LEU A 227 7.96 -23.48 -2.78
CA LEU A 227 7.18 -23.71 -1.59
C LEU A 227 7.26 -25.16 -1.09
N SER A 228 8.29 -25.92 -1.49
CA SER A 228 8.48 -27.31 -1.07
C SER A 228 8.50 -27.47 0.46
N SER A 229 9.05 -26.48 1.20
CA SER A 229 9.05 -26.45 2.67
C SER A 229 7.65 -26.42 3.31
N LEU A 230 6.63 -26.04 2.57
CA LEU A 230 5.25 -26.01 3.05
C LEU A 230 4.50 -27.33 2.84
N ASN A 231 5.14 -28.34 2.22
CA ASN A 231 4.60 -29.68 1.99
C ASN A 231 3.17 -29.66 1.39
N ILE A 232 2.99 -28.90 0.31
CA ILE A 232 1.69 -28.75 -0.37
C ILE A 232 1.48 -29.88 -1.37
N PRO A 233 0.41 -30.69 -1.27
CA PRO A 233 0.09 -31.68 -2.28
C PRO A 233 -0.12 -31.03 -3.66
N LYS A 234 0.43 -31.65 -4.70
CA LYS A 234 0.38 -31.10 -6.06
C LYS A 234 -1.04 -30.83 -6.55
N LYS A 235 -2.00 -31.68 -6.19
CA LYS A 235 -3.40 -31.51 -6.55
C LYS A 235 -3.98 -30.24 -5.93
N ASP A 236 -3.74 -30.03 -4.63
CA ASP A 236 -4.24 -28.88 -3.88
C ASP A 236 -3.61 -27.56 -4.38
N LEU A 237 -2.31 -27.60 -4.73
CA LEU A 237 -1.60 -26.47 -5.30
C LEU A 237 -2.20 -26.07 -6.66
N ILE A 238 -2.47 -27.04 -7.55
CA ILE A 238 -3.09 -26.78 -8.86
C ILE A 238 -4.46 -26.15 -8.68
N GLU A 239 -5.32 -26.74 -7.83
CA GLU A 239 -6.66 -26.22 -7.55
C GLU A 239 -6.61 -24.81 -6.96
N ALA A 240 -5.71 -24.57 -5.99
CA ALA A 240 -5.53 -23.25 -5.40
C ALA A 240 -5.12 -22.21 -6.44
N VAL A 241 -4.16 -22.53 -7.32
CA VAL A 241 -3.74 -21.63 -8.41
C VAL A 241 -4.91 -21.31 -9.34
N GLU A 242 -5.69 -22.31 -9.74
CA GLU A 242 -6.83 -22.10 -10.64
C GLU A 242 -7.89 -21.17 -10.07
N LYS A 243 -8.29 -21.42 -8.83
CA LYS A 243 -9.26 -20.56 -8.12
C LYS A 243 -8.71 -19.16 -7.85
N SER A 244 -7.40 -19.04 -7.66
CA SER A 244 -6.75 -17.74 -7.47
C SER A 244 -6.79 -16.87 -8.72
N TYR A 245 -6.58 -17.43 -9.90
CA TYR A 245 -6.78 -16.70 -11.16
C TYR A 245 -8.24 -16.28 -11.33
N GLN A 246 -9.20 -17.17 -11.06
CA GLN A 246 -10.62 -16.83 -11.15
C GLN A 246 -11.00 -15.66 -10.22
N GLU A 247 -10.49 -15.66 -8.98
CA GLU A 247 -10.75 -14.56 -8.05
C GLU A 247 -10.06 -13.25 -8.49
N LEU A 248 -8.86 -13.34 -9.07
CA LEU A 248 -8.18 -12.17 -9.61
C LEU A 248 -8.93 -11.56 -10.80
N ASP A 249 -9.45 -12.40 -11.70
CA ASP A 249 -10.27 -11.96 -12.83
C ASP A 249 -11.58 -11.31 -12.35
N LYS A 250 -12.25 -11.93 -11.38
CA LYS A 250 -13.44 -11.37 -10.73
C LYS A 250 -13.15 -10.02 -10.07
N TYR A 251 -12.04 -9.89 -9.36
CA TYR A 251 -11.61 -8.61 -8.79
C TYR A 251 -11.46 -7.54 -9.87
N LYS A 252 -10.78 -7.85 -10.98
CA LYS A 252 -10.60 -6.92 -12.10
C LYS A 252 -11.93 -6.52 -12.73
N GLU A 253 -12.85 -7.45 -12.88
CA GLU A 253 -14.20 -7.19 -13.38
C GLU A 253 -14.99 -6.29 -12.43
N ASP A 254 -14.97 -6.55 -11.12
CA ASP A 254 -15.62 -5.71 -10.10
C ASP A 254 -15.15 -4.25 -10.19
N ILE A 255 -13.82 -4.03 -10.38
CA ILE A 255 -13.26 -2.68 -10.49
C ILE A 255 -13.74 -2.00 -11.77
N ARG A 256 -13.76 -2.71 -12.91
CA ARG A 256 -14.25 -2.17 -14.19
C ARG A 256 -15.72 -1.79 -14.09
N ASN A 257 -16.56 -2.70 -13.61
CA ASN A 257 -18.00 -2.47 -13.47
C ASN A 257 -18.28 -1.27 -12.56
N TYR A 258 -17.54 -1.15 -11.46
CA TYR A 258 -17.68 0.01 -10.57
C TYR A 258 -17.25 1.31 -11.27
N GLY A 259 -16.17 1.28 -12.06
CA GLY A 259 -15.69 2.41 -12.85
C GLY A 259 -16.71 2.87 -13.90
N GLU A 260 -17.30 1.94 -14.65
CA GLU A 260 -18.34 2.21 -15.63
C GLU A 260 -19.58 2.84 -14.99
N ASN A 261 -20.00 2.35 -13.83
CA ASN A 261 -21.11 2.94 -13.08
C ASN A 261 -20.82 4.36 -12.61
N ILE A 262 -19.60 4.65 -12.16
CA ILE A 262 -19.18 6.02 -11.79
C ILE A 262 -19.23 6.95 -13.01
N ILE A 263 -18.71 6.51 -14.17
CA ILE A 263 -18.69 7.30 -15.40
C ILE A 263 -20.12 7.62 -15.82
N LYS A 264 -21.01 6.63 -15.80
CA LYS A 264 -22.43 6.81 -16.14
C LYS A 264 -23.09 7.82 -15.18
N GLU A 265 -22.93 7.63 -13.87
CA GLU A 265 -23.48 8.55 -12.86
C GLU A 265 -22.98 9.98 -13.03
N ALA A 266 -21.67 10.14 -13.27
CA ALA A 266 -21.07 11.46 -13.49
C ALA A 266 -21.60 12.13 -14.76
N THR A 267 -21.78 11.36 -15.83
CA THR A 267 -22.33 11.85 -17.10
C THR A 267 -23.78 12.29 -16.92
N ASP A 268 -24.61 11.46 -16.29
CA ASP A 268 -26.04 11.77 -16.05
C ASP A 268 -26.23 13.03 -15.18
N LYS A 269 -25.35 13.20 -14.17
CA LYS A 269 -25.36 14.34 -13.26
C LYS A 269 -24.55 15.55 -13.76
N LYS A 270 -23.96 15.47 -14.95
CA LYS A 270 -23.05 16.49 -15.53
C LYS A 270 -21.91 16.90 -14.57
N MET A 271 -21.38 15.94 -13.83
CA MET A 271 -20.24 16.16 -12.94
C MET A 271 -18.93 16.04 -13.71
N PRO A 272 -17.89 16.81 -13.36
CA PRO A 272 -16.57 16.64 -13.96
C PRO A 272 -15.95 15.30 -13.53
N ILE A 273 -15.29 14.63 -14.48
CA ILE A 273 -14.53 13.41 -14.24
C ILE A 273 -13.05 13.76 -14.23
N VAL A 274 -12.34 13.38 -13.16
CA VAL A 274 -10.89 13.52 -13.03
C VAL A 274 -10.26 12.13 -13.22
N VAL A 275 -9.41 12.01 -14.22
CA VAL A 275 -8.59 10.81 -14.48
C VAL A 275 -7.16 11.10 -14.02
N LEU A 276 -6.58 10.19 -13.22
CA LEU A 276 -5.23 10.31 -12.64
C LEU A 276 -4.30 9.28 -13.27
#